data_2b6e6d40bd684c6cbc3fa67862084105
#
_entry.id   2b6e6d40bd684c6cbc3fa67862084105
#
_cell.length_a   1.000
_cell.length_b   1.000
_cell.length_c   1.000
_cell.angle_alpha   90.00
_cell.angle_beta   90.00
_cell.angle_gamma   90.00
#
_symmetry.space_group_name_H-M   'P 1'
#
loop_
_entity.id
_entity.type
_entity.pdbx_description
1 polymer ?
#
loop_
_entity_poly.entity_id
_entity_poly.type
_entity_poly.pdbx_seq_one_letter_code
_entity_poly.pdbx_strand_id
1 'polypeptide(L)' 'MALNKLRQLDRNSAGITLPKDDLRIEGLLNDQGDLEGEHHVHIRHVDEGKWSVELVDGLFDE' A
#
# COMPACT_ATOMS: atom_id res chain seq x y z
N MET A 1 -12.58 -5.75 -8.15
CA MET A 1 -12.53 -5.30 -6.76
C MET A 1 -12.16 -6.45 -5.85
N ALA A 2 -11.31 -6.20 -4.88
CA ALA A 2 -10.81 -7.25 -4.02
C ALA A 2 -11.26 -7.02 -2.59
N LEU A 3 -11.58 -8.09 -1.91
CA LEU A 3 -11.88 -8.05 -0.49
C LEU A 3 -10.66 -8.49 0.27
N ASN A 4 -10.29 -7.71 1.25
CA ASN A 4 -9.15 -8.03 2.09
C ASN A 4 -9.56 -7.98 3.53
N LYS A 5 -8.90 -8.81 4.30
CA LYS A 5 -9.16 -8.86 5.72
C LYS A 5 -8.24 -7.88 6.41
N LEU A 6 -8.80 -7.08 7.28
CA LEU A 6 -8.00 -6.20 8.12
C LEU A 6 -7.39 -7.04 9.22
N ARG A 7 -6.08 -6.96 9.36
CA ARG A 7 -5.35 -7.81 10.30
C ARG A 7 -4.56 -6.98 11.27
N GLN A 8 -4.46 -7.47 12.47
CA GLN A 8 -3.65 -6.81 13.46
C GLN A 8 -2.18 -7.15 13.24
N LEU A 9 -1.36 -6.14 13.10
CA LEU A 9 0.07 -6.33 12.89
C LEU A 9 0.82 -6.32 14.21
N ASP A 10 0.49 -5.35 15.05
CA ASP A 10 1.07 -5.30 16.37
C ASP A 10 0.07 -4.57 17.24
N ARG A 11 0.55 -4.13 18.38
CA ARG A 11 -0.33 -3.53 19.38
C ARG A 11 -1.00 -2.26 18.87
N ASN A 12 -0.33 -1.54 18.00
CA ASN A 12 -0.77 -0.20 17.60
C ASN A 12 -1.19 -0.08 16.17
N SER A 13 -1.11 -1.15 15.39
CA SER A 13 -1.39 -1.00 13.98
C SER A 13 -2.07 -2.21 13.40
N ALA A 14 -2.78 -1.98 12.32
CA ALA A 14 -3.44 -3.01 11.56
C ALA A 14 -3.02 -2.86 10.10
N GLY A 15 -3.17 -3.93 9.35
CA GLY A 15 -2.73 -3.91 7.97
C GLY A 15 -3.64 -4.67 7.05
N ILE A 16 -3.50 -4.38 5.79
CA ILE A 16 -4.22 -5.06 4.73
C ILE A 16 -3.21 -5.46 3.66
N THR A 17 -3.66 -6.37 2.81
CA THR A 17 -2.85 -6.82 1.69
C THR A 17 -3.32 -6.10 0.44
N LEU A 18 -2.40 -5.48 -0.27
CA LEU A 18 -2.70 -4.90 -1.56
C LEU A 18 -2.63 -5.99 -2.62
N PRO A 19 -3.56 -6.01 -3.57
CA PRO A 19 -3.54 -7.04 -4.60
C PRO A 19 -2.26 -6.97 -5.42
N LYS A 20 -1.72 -8.12 -5.72
CA LYS A 20 -0.47 -8.20 -6.45
C LYS A 20 -0.60 -7.66 -7.87
N ASP A 21 -1.77 -7.86 -8.46
CA ASP A 21 -1.98 -7.35 -9.82
C ASP A 21 -1.90 -5.84 -9.87
N ASP A 22 -2.41 -5.19 -8.84
CA ASP A 22 -2.33 -3.73 -8.79
C ASP A 22 -0.89 -3.27 -8.63
N LEU A 23 -0.12 -3.99 -7.81
CA LEU A 23 1.27 -3.64 -7.64
C LEU A 23 2.05 -3.82 -8.93
N ARG A 24 1.68 -4.83 -9.71
CA ARG A 24 2.32 -5.06 -10.99
C ARG A 24 2.00 -3.96 -11.98
N ILE A 25 0.77 -3.50 -12.00
CA ILE A 25 0.37 -2.41 -12.86
C ILE A 25 1.17 -1.14 -12.55
N GLU A 26 1.42 -0.92 -11.27
CA GLU A 26 2.19 0.26 -10.86
C GLU A 26 3.69 0.10 -11.10
N GLY A 27 4.11 -1.07 -11.51
CA GLY A 27 5.53 -1.28 -11.78
C GLY A 27 6.38 -1.46 -10.55
N LEU A 28 5.80 -1.92 -9.47
CA LEU A 28 6.52 -2.04 -8.21
C LEU A 28 7.15 -3.41 -7.99
N LEU A 29 6.80 -4.36 -8.83
CA LEU A 29 7.29 -5.73 -8.66
C LEU A 29 8.38 -6.03 -9.66
N ASN A 30 9.34 -6.86 -9.23
CA ASN A 30 10.37 -7.32 -10.15
C ASN A 30 9.86 -8.57 -10.89
N ASP A 31 10.76 -9.18 -11.66
CA ASP A 31 10.41 -10.34 -12.47
C ASP A 31 9.94 -11.52 -11.64
N GLN A 32 10.33 -11.56 -10.39
CA GLN A 32 9.98 -12.67 -9.52
C GLN A 32 8.72 -12.41 -8.71
N GLY A 33 8.12 -11.25 -8.89
CA GLY A 33 6.90 -10.92 -8.20
C GLY A 33 7.10 -10.34 -6.82
N ASP A 34 8.29 -9.86 -6.53
CA ASP A 34 8.61 -9.26 -5.24
C ASP A 34 8.73 -7.76 -5.40
N LEU A 35 8.42 -7.07 -4.32
CA LEU A 35 8.62 -5.62 -4.30
C LEU A 35 10.08 -5.32 -4.53
N GLU A 36 10.33 -4.37 -5.42
CA GLU A 36 11.69 -3.99 -5.74
C GLU A 36 11.94 -2.58 -5.27
N GLY A 37 12.96 -2.42 -4.45
CA GLY A 37 13.29 -1.11 -3.93
C GLY A 37 12.44 -0.76 -2.74
N GLU A 38 12.62 0.45 -2.28
CA GLU A 38 11.92 0.94 -1.13
C GLU A 38 10.89 1.96 -1.56
N HIS A 39 9.67 1.80 -1.12
CA HIS A 39 8.58 2.68 -1.51
C HIS A 39 7.83 3.16 -0.30
N HIS A 40 7.26 4.34 -0.41
CA HIS A 40 6.47 4.92 0.66
C HIS A 40 5.10 5.26 0.15
N VAL A 41 4.13 5.22 1.04
CA VAL A 41 2.78 5.58 0.69
C VAL A 41 2.25 6.60 1.69
N HIS A 42 1.36 7.43 1.21
CA HIS A 42 0.67 8.40 2.03
C HIS A 42 -0.72 7.87 2.31
N ILE A 43 -1.04 7.72 3.58
CA ILE A 43 -2.30 7.13 3.99
C ILE A 43 -3.12 8.18 4.70
N ARG A 44 -4.37 8.35 4.27
CA ARG A 44 -5.26 9.32 4.89
C ARG A 44 -6.61 8.69 5.16
N HIS A 45 -7.15 9.04 6.30
CA HIS A 45 -8.53 8.70 6.63
C HIS A 45 -9.41 9.79 6.04
N VAL A 46 -10.19 9.48 5.02
CA VAL A 46 -10.90 10.50 4.27
C VAL A 46 -12.36 10.62 4.66
N ASP A 47 -12.94 9.57 5.17
CA ASP A 47 -14.33 9.56 5.56
C ASP A 47 -14.57 8.36 6.44
N GLU A 48 -15.74 8.27 6.99
CA GLU A 48 -16.09 7.14 7.83
C GLU A 48 -15.96 5.85 7.03
N GLY A 49 -15.11 4.93 7.51
CA GLY A 49 -14.90 3.67 6.84
C GLY A 49 -14.10 3.75 5.56
N LYS A 50 -13.46 4.89 5.30
CA LYS A 50 -12.74 5.08 4.05
C LYS A 50 -11.35 5.63 4.27
N TRP A 51 -10.38 5.07 3.57
CA TRP A 51 -9.01 5.55 3.58
C TRP A 51 -8.53 5.69 2.16
N SER A 52 -7.58 6.60 1.94
CA SER A 52 -6.87 6.68 0.68
C SER A 52 -5.42 6.31 0.91
N VAL A 53 -4.86 5.59 -0.04
CA VAL A 53 -3.47 5.16 -0.01
C VAL A 53 -2.86 5.56 -1.33
N GLU A 54 -1.83 6.40 -1.28
CA GLU A 54 -1.21 6.92 -2.48
C GLU A 54 0.28 6.70 -2.44
N LEU A 55 0.83 6.23 -3.53
CA LEU A 55 2.25 6.04 -3.65
C LEU A 55 2.94 7.39 -3.73
N VAL A 56 3.97 7.57 -2.93
CA VAL A 56 4.72 8.81 -2.92
C VAL A 56 6.04 8.57 -3.63
N ASP A 57 6.26 9.33 -4.68
CA ASP A 57 7.49 9.23 -5.42
C ASP A 57 8.37 10.38 -5.12
N GLY A 58 9.57 10.06 -4.98
CA GLY A 58 10.52 11.11 -4.79
C GLY A 58 10.22 11.94 -3.62
N LEU A 59 10.07 11.83 -3.03
CA LEU A 59 10.02 12.39 -2.09
C LEU A 59 10.07 13.42 -1.56
N PHE A 60 9.91 13.64 -1.28
CA PHE A 60 9.72 14.50 -0.71
C PHE A 60 10.39 15.43 -0.46
N ASP A 61 10.46 16.03 -0.65
CA ASP A 61 11.11 16.95 -0.44
C ASP A 61 10.70 17.89 0.05
N GLU A 62 10.39 18.03 0.27
CA GLU A 62 10.12 18.88 0.63
C GLU A 62 10.10 19.20 1.08
#